data_06c9bcc33cee0d0c87d3d4f8d67b1c6f
#
_entry.id   06c9bcc33cee0d0c87d3d4f8d67b1c6f
#
_cell.length_a   1.000
_cell.length_b   1.000
_cell.length_c   1.000
_cell.angle_alpha   90.00
_cell.angle_beta   90.00
_cell.angle_gamma   90.00
#
_symmetry.space_group_name_H-M   'P 1'
#
loop_
_entity.id
_entity.type
_entity.pdbx_description
1 polymer ?
#
loop_
_entity_poly.entity_id
_entity_poly.type
_entity_poly.pdbx_seq_one_letter_code
_entity_poly.pdbx_strand_id
1 'polypeptide(L)'
;MAVSQQYHKGAYMRLTLNNLVGTPWKELPCWELVVEVYKRAGVHLEPYATYWPDMNSPWHEVKEPEVGDIIVMNLYSNNADHIAVYVGEGKMIHSTEYAGVCIVPIDRLRKRILGVYRHKEAQND
;
A
#
# COMPACT_ATOMS: atom_id res chain seq x y z
N MET A 1 -12.87 19.22 0.91
CA MET A 1 -12.94 18.81 2.29
C MET A 1 -11.97 17.73 2.58
N ALA A 2 -11.51 17.75 3.76
CA ALA A 2 -10.67 16.66 4.18
C ALA A 2 -11.55 15.45 4.21
N VAL A 3 -11.44 14.65 3.27
CA VAL A 3 -12.25 13.47 3.21
C VAL A 3 -11.53 12.39 3.97
N SER A 4 -12.23 11.86 4.93
CA SER A 4 -11.76 10.65 5.54
C SER A 4 -11.88 9.57 4.49
N GLN A 5 -10.78 9.17 3.94
CA GLN A 5 -10.75 8.07 3.00
C GLN A 5 -10.78 6.80 3.82
N GLN A 6 -11.98 6.36 4.14
CA GLN A 6 -12.14 5.20 4.99
C GLN A 6 -12.88 4.12 4.23
N TYR A 7 -12.22 3.01 4.03
CA TYR A 7 -12.76 1.89 3.27
C TYR A 7 -12.83 0.67 4.16
N HIS A 8 -14.00 0.05 4.26
CA HIS A 8 -14.12 -1.11 5.11
C HIS A 8 -15.13 -2.13 4.60
N LYS A 9 -16.02 -1.73 3.74
CA LYS A 9 -17.06 -2.65 3.31
C LYS A 9 -16.48 -3.77 2.47
N GLY A 10 -16.68 -4.99 2.91
CA GLY A 10 -16.15 -6.14 2.20
C GLY A 10 -14.65 -6.24 2.28
N ALA A 11 -14.01 -5.29 2.96
CA ALA A 11 -12.57 -5.27 3.06
C ALA A 11 -12.14 -5.85 4.41
N TYR A 12 -10.96 -6.42 4.42
CA TYR A 12 -10.40 -6.95 5.65
C TYR A 12 -9.68 -5.87 6.47
N MET A 13 -9.50 -4.68 5.91
CA MET A 13 -8.75 -3.61 6.55
C MET A 13 -9.44 -2.29 6.32
N ARG A 14 -9.47 -1.47 7.36
CA ARG A 14 -10.08 -0.14 7.30
C ARG A 14 -8.97 0.90 7.25
N LEU A 15 -8.96 1.72 6.20
CA LEU A 15 -7.92 2.73 6.02
C LEU A 15 -8.42 4.12 6.32
N THR A 16 -7.54 4.94 6.89
CA THR A 16 -7.77 6.36 7.12
C THR A 16 -6.62 7.11 6.46
N LEU A 17 -6.93 7.84 5.40
CA LEU A 17 -5.90 8.44 4.56
C LEU A 17 -5.84 9.97 4.66
N ASN A 18 -6.48 10.56 5.67
CA ASN A 18 -6.53 12.00 5.84
C ASN A 18 -5.13 12.59 5.86
N ASN A 19 -4.96 13.67 5.10
CA ASN A 19 -3.73 14.46 5.11
C ASN A 19 -2.49 13.72 4.61
N LEU A 20 -2.68 12.63 3.86
CA LEU A 20 -1.55 11.92 3.28
C LEU A 20 -1.25 12.40 1.87
N VAL A 21 -2.29 12.58 1.04
CA VAL A 21 -2.09 13.03 -0.34
C VAL A 21 -1.45 14.40 -0.33
N GLY A 22 -0.40 14.56 -1.12
CA GLY A 22 0.33 15.81 -1.19
C GLY A 22 1.56 15.87 -0.30
N THR A 23 1.74 14.88 0.60
CA THR A 23 2.94 14.82 1.42
C THR A 23 4.15 14.60 0.52
N PRO A 24 5.22 15.41 0.69
CA PRO A 24 6.41 15.24 -0.15
C PRO A 24 7.06 13.87 0.05
N TRP A 25 7.65 13.37 -1.02
CA TRP A 25 8.31 12.07 -0.97
C TRP A 25 9.39 12.00 0.11
N LYS A 26 10.10 13.09 0.36
CA LYS A 26 11.15 13.09 1.38
C LYS A 26 10.62 12.79 2.76
N GLU A 27 9.36 13.15 3.02
CA GLU A 27 8.76 12.91 4.32
C GLU A 27 8.16 11.52 4.41
N LEU A 28 7.59 11.04 3.32
CA LEU A 28 6.98 9.71 3.28
C LEU A 28 7.38 9.00 1.99
N PRO A 29 8.60 8.45 1.93
CA PRO A 29 8.96 7.58 0.80
C PRO A 29 8.06 6.35 0.77
N CYS A 30 8.19 5.53 -0.25
CA CYS A 30 7.19 4.51 -0.53
C CYS A 30 6.95 3.54 0.64
N TRP A 31 8.00 3.04 1.28
CA TRP A 31 7.78 2.11 2.38
C TRP A 31 7.28 2.84 3.63
N GLU A 32 7.81 4.01 3.91
CA GLU A 32 7.35 4.78 5.06
C GLU A 32 5.88 5.15 4.94
N LEU A 33 5.40 5.36 3.72
CA LEU A 33 3.97 5.59 3.50
C LEU A 33 3.17 4.36 3.90
N VAL A 34 3.63 3.17 3.49
CA VAL A 34 2.94 1.93 3.85
C VAL A 34 2.91 1.77 5.37
N VAL A 35 4.04 2.04 6.03
CA VAL A 35 4.10 1.96 7.49
C VAL A 35 3.08 2.89 8.12
N GLU A 36 2.97 4.12 7.61
CA GLU A 36 2.02 5.09 8.17
C GLU A 36 0.57 4.66 7.95
N VAL A 37 0.25 4.17 6.75
CA VAL A 37 -1.10 3.72 6.43
C VAL A 37 -1.50 2.57 7.36
N TYR A 38 -0.60 1.61 7.54
CA TYR A 38 -0.87 0.47 8.40
C TYR A 38 -0.96 0.87 9.87
N LYS A 39 -0.10 1.78 10.30
CA LYS A 39 -0.14 2.27 11.68
C LYS A 39 -1.50 2.87 11.99
N ARG A 40 -2.06 3.65 11.08
CA ARG A 40 -3.38 4.24 11.28
C ARG A 40 -4.48 3.20 11.36
N ALA A 41 -4.25 2.03 10.77
CA ALA A 41 -5.19 0.91 10.81
C ALA A 41 -4.92 -0.04 11.98
N GLY A 42 -3.96 0.31 12.84
CA GLY A 42 -3.68 -0.49 14.02
C GLY A 42 -2.69 -1.62 13.80
N VAL A 43 -1.99 -1.63 12.68
CA VAL A 43 -1.03 -2.69 12.37
C VAL A 43 0.37 -2.10 12.35
N HIS A 44 1.25 -2.63 13.19
CA HIS A 44 2.63 -2.18 13.24
C HIS A 44 3.47 -2.90 12.18
N LEU A 45 4.19 -2.13 11.38
CA LEU A 45 5.13 -2.69 10.41
C LEU A 45 6.54 -2.25 10.76
N GLU A 46 7.49 -3.13 10.52
CA GLU A 46 8.89 -2.81 10.72
C GLU A 46 9.36 -1.81 9.67
N PRO A 47 10.41 -1.03 9.98
CA PRO A 47 10.91 -0.05 9.02
C PRO A 47 11.51 -0.67 7.76
N TYR A 48 11.72 -1.97 7.74
CA TYR A 48 12.27 -2.64 6.56
C TYR A 48 11.16 -3.38 5.83
N ALA A 49 11.19 -3.30 4.51
CA ALA A 49 10.22 -4.03 3.71
C ALA A 49 10.46 -5.54 3.86
N THR A 50 9.45 -6.26 4.31
CA THR A 50 9.53 -7.72 4.46
C THR A 50 8.28 -8.33 3.87
N TYR A 51 8.16 -8.23 2.57
CA TYR A 51 6.96 -8.73 1.89
C TYR A 51 7.22 -10.02 1.10
N TRP A 52 8.37 -10.66 1.35
CA TRP A 52 8.66 -11.93 0.68
C TRP A 52 7.81 -13.03 1.30
N PRO A 53 7.06 -13.76 0.50
CA PRO A 53 6.20 -14.83 1.02
C PRO A 53 7.04 -16.05 1.41
N ASP A 54 7.24 -16.24 2.68
CA ASP A 54 7.85 -17.44 3.22
C ASP A 54 7.15 -17.79 4.52
N MET A 55 7.55 -18.87 5.14
CA MET A 55 6.86 -19.37 6.33
C MET A 55 6.84 -18.36 7.47
N ASN A 56 7.84 -17.52 7.56
CA ASN A 56 7.96 -16.57 8.66
C ASN A 56 7.48 -15.18 8.29
N SER A 57 7.11 -14.99 7.04
CA SER A 57 6.67 -13.69 6.57
C SER A 57 5.25 -13.40 7.05
N PRO A 58 4.96 -12.15 7.46
CA PRO A 58 3.58 -11.78 7.76
C PRO A 58 2.75 -11.57 6.49
N TRP A 59 3.34 -11.72 5.32
CA TRP A 59 2.68 -11.45 4.04
C TRP A 59 2.46 -12.73 3.27
N HIS A 60 1.33 -12.80 2.54
CA HIS A 60 1.13 -13.86 1.58
C HIS A 60 0.55 -13.26 0.30
N GLU A 61 0.88 -13.88 -0.82
CA GLU A 61 0.44 -13.37 -2.12
C GLU A 61 -1.03 -13.67 -2.35
N VAL A 62 -1.72 -12.72 -2.98
CA VAL A 62 -3.12 -12.87 -3.35
C VAL A 62 -3.28 -12.49 -4.81
N LYS A 63 -4.36 -12.98 -5.43
CA LYS A 63 -4.61 -12.70 -6.84
C LYS A 63 -5.35 -11.39 -7.04
N GLU A 64 -6.39 -11.18 -6.24
CA GLU A 64 -7.23 -9.99 -6.38
C GLU A 64 -7.00 -9.10 -5.17
N PRO A 65 -6.66 -7.83 -5.39
CA PRO A 65 -6.39 -6.95 -4.27
C PRO A 65 -7.65 -6.59 -3.51
N GLU A 66 -7.50 -6.45 -2.20
CA GLU A 66 -8.52 -5.88 -1.34
C GLU A 66 -7.91 -4.73 -0.58
N VAL A 67 -8.76 -3.87 -0.04
CA VAL A 67 -8.30 -2.66 0.64
C VAL A 67 -7.27 -3.02 1.70
N GLY A 68 -6.13 -2.36 1.64
CA GLY A 68 -5.03 -2.60 2.56
C GLY A 68 -3.92 -3.48 2.02
N ASP A 69 -4.18 -4.23 0.94
CA ASP A 69 -3.12 -5.05 0.35
C ASP A 69 -2.01 -4.17 -0.20
N ILE A 70 -0.79 -4.67 -0.13
CA ILE A 70 0.33 -3.95 -0.74
C ILE A 70 0.53 -4.44 -2.16
N ILE A 71 0.95 -3.51 -3.01
CA ILE A 71 1.18 -3.78 -4.43
C ILE A 71 2.66 -3.52 -4.67
N VAL A 72 3.39 -4.57 -5.04
CA VAL A 72 4.83 -4.49 -5.28
C VAL A 72 5.06 -4.30 -6.76
N MET A 73 5.91 -3.34 -7.09
CA MET A 73 6.11 -2.94 -8.48
C MET A 73 7.59 -2.78 -8.82
N ASN A 74 7.87 -2.78 -10.14
CA ASN A 74 9.19 -2.45 -10.67
C ASN A 74 9.11 -1.10 -11.39
N LEU A 75 8.94 -0.03 -10.64
CA LEU A 75 8.67 1.28 -11.21
C LEU A 75 9.90 1.92 -11.82
N TYR A 76 11.06 1.76 -11.19
CA TYR A 76 12.28 2.45 -11.59
C TYR A 76 13.33 1.54 -12.20
N SER A 77 13.19 0.24 -12.09
CA SER A 77 14.16 -0.73 -12.59
C SER A 77 13.43 -1.99 -12.99
N ASN A 78 14.17 -3.07 -13.24
CA ASN A 78 13.56 -4.37 -13.53
C ASN A 78 13.35 -5.20 -12.27
N ASN A 79 13.71 -4.66 -11.11
CA ASN A 79 13.55 -5.35 -9.84
C ASN A 79 12.43 -4.71 -9.03
N ALA A 80 12.01 -5.42 -7.97
CA ALA A 80 11.03 -4.86 -7.05
C ALA A 80 11.63 -3.64 -6.37
N ASP A 81 11.13 -2.46 -6.69
CA ASP A 81 11.70 -1.22 -6.19
C ASP A 81 10.65 -0.21 -5.77
N HIS A 82 9.39 -0.58 -5.78
CA HIS A 82 8.33 0.36 -5.42
C HIS A 82 7.16 -0.41 -4.83
N ILE A 83 6.42 0.26 -3.94
CA ILE A 83 5.33 -0.37 -3.24
C ILE A 83 4.20 0.64 -3.04
N ALA A 84 2.97 0.16 -3.12
CA ALA A 84 1.78 0.97 -2.94
C ALA A 84 0.80 0.19 -2.07
N VAL A 85 -0.26 0.87 -1.63
CA VAL A 85 -1.34 0.23 -0.89
C VAL A 85 -2.63 0.36 -1.69
N TYR A 86 -3.34 -0.74 -1.85
CA TYR A 86 -4.63 -0.71 -2.53
C TYR A 86 -5.66 -0.03 -1.63
N VAL A 87 -6.36 0.96 -2.19
CA VAL A 87 -7.33 1.72 -1.40
C VAL A 87 -8.77 1.46 -1.85
N GLY A 88 -8.96 0.54 -2.77
CA GLY A 88 -10.30 0.20 -3.24
C GLY A 88 -10.61 0.85 -4.57
N GLU A 89 -11.63 0.35 -5.23
CA GLU A 89 -12.16 0.90 -6.48
C GLU A 89 -11.11 1.02 -7.57
N GLY A 90 -10.20 0.07 -7.61
CA GLY A 90 -9.16 0.05 -8.65
C GLY A 90 -8.08 1.10 -8.46
N LYS A 91 -7.91 1.63 -7.25
CA LYS A 91 -6.95 2.70 -6.98
C LYS A 91 -5.95 2.29 -5.93
N MET A 92 -4.79 2.93 -5.98
CA MET A 92 -3.74 2.69 -4.99
C MET A 92 -3.10 4.00 -4.59
N ILE A 93 -2.62 4.05 -3.34
CA ILE A 93 -1.88 5.19 -2.83
C ILE A 93 -0.41 4.85 -2.82
N HIS A 94 0.42 5.77 -3.32
CA HIS A 94 1.86 5.55 -3.35
C HIS A 94 2.58 6.89 -3.28
N SER A 95 3.90 6.83 -3.05
CA SER A 95 4.71 8.04 -2.95
C SER A 95 5.84 7.96 -3.96
N THR A 96 5.98 9.00 -4.79
CA THR A 96 7.04 9.07 -5.77
C THR A 96 7.85 10.35 -5.56
N GLU A 97 9.12 10.30 -5.99
CA GLU A 97 9.97 11.49 -5.89
C GLU A 97 9.37 12.68 -6.65
N TYR A 98 8.68 12.36 -7.71
CA TYR A 98 8.12 13.37 -8.60
C TYR A 98 6.93 14.09 -8.00
N ALA A 99 6.00 13.34 -7.47
CA ALA A 99 4.69 13.87 -7.10
C ALA A 99 4.40 13.78 -5.60
N GLY A 100 5.27 13.11 -4.82
CA GLY A 100 4.94 12.83 -3.45
C GLY A 100 3.83 11.80 -3.36
N VAL A 101 3.06 11.86 -2.29
CA VAL A 101 1.98 10.91 -2.06
C VAL A 101 0.79 11.27 -2.93
N CYS A 102 0.30 10.31 -3.69
CA CYS A 102 -0.87 10.49 -4.53
C CYS A 102 -1.64 9.18 -4.67
N ILE A 103 -2.89 9.29 -5.08
CA ILE A 103 -3.74 8.14 -5.35
C ILE A 103 -3.94 8.07 -6.86
N VAL A 104 -3.65 6.90 -7.43
CA VAL A 104 -3.72 6.70 -8.88
C VAL A 104 -4.45 5.41 -9.19
N PRO A 105 -5.05 5.30 -10.39
CA PRO A 105 -5.63 4.04 -10.80
C PRO A 105 -4.55 2.96 -10.96
N ILE A 106 -4.87 1.75 -10.54
CA ILE A 106 -3.97 0.62 -10.74
C ILE A 106 -3.65 0.43 -12.21
N ASP A 107 -4.63 0.62 -13.08
CA ASP A 107 -4.44 0.38 -14.51
C ASP A 107 -3.31 1.22 -15.11
N ARG A 108 -3.04 2.38 -14.52
CA ARG A 108 -1.97 3.22 -15.01
C ARG A 108 -0.60 2.54 -14.93
N LEU A 109 -0.42 1.69 -13.93
CA LEU A 109 0.85 1.02 -13.69
C LEU A 109 0.75 -0.50 -13.75
N ARG A 110 -0.31 -1.03 -14.37
CA ARG A 110 -0.56 -2.46 -14.34
C ARG A 110 0.62 -3.28 -14.85
N LYS A 111 1.30 -2.81 -15.89
CA LYS A 111 2.42 -3.55 -16.45
C LYS A 111 3.65 -3.59 -15.54
N ARG A 112 3.65 -2.75 -14.50
CA ARG A 112 4.76 -2.70 -13.56
C ARG A 112 4.50 -3.51 -12.30
N ILE A 113 3.32 -4.08 -12.16
CA ILE A 113 2.95 -4.80 -10.94
C ILE A 113 3.59 -6.18 -10.96
N LEU A 114 4.33 -6.50 -9.91
CA LEU A 114 4.97 -7.79 -9.74
C LEU A 114 4.16 -8.73 -8.86
N GLY A 115 3.40 -8.19 -7.93
CA GLY A 115 2.57 -9.02 -7.07
C GLY A 115 1.77 -8.19 -6.10
N VAL A 116 0.78 -8.81 -5.51
CA VAL A 116 -0.09 -8.20 -4.49
C VAL A 116 -0.02 -9.09 -3.27
N TYR A 117 0.19 -8.48 -2.10
CA TYR A 117 0.41 -9.23 -0.87
C TYR A 117 -0.49 -8.74 0.24
N ARG A 118 -0.92 -9.65 1.09
CA ARG A 118 -1.81 -9.35 2.21
C ARG A 118 -1.16 -9.68 3.52
N HIS A 119 -1.29 -8.78 4.48
CA HIS A 119 -0.71 -8.97 5.82
C HIS A 119 -1.64 -9.85 6.65
N LYS A 120 -1.06 -10.80 7.37
CA LYS A 120 -1.87 -11.75 8.15
C LYS A 120 -2.72 -11.07 9.22
N GLU A 121 -2.21 -10.00 9.83
CA GLU A 121 -2.95 -9.32 10.88
C GLU A 121 -4.07 -8.45 10.35
N ALA A 122 -3.98 -8.04 9.11
CA ALA A 122 -5.00 -7.19 8.52
C ALA A 122 -6.28 -7.94 8.20
N GLN A 123 -6.25 -9.26 8.33
CA GLN A 123 -7.43 -10.08 8.03
C GLN A 123 -8.29 -10.35 9.26
N ASN A 124 -7.88 -9.86 10.41
CA ASN A 124 -8.54 -10.22 11.65
C ASN A 124 -9.52 -9.15 12.07
N ASP A 125 -10.65 -9.15 11.48
CA ASP A 125 -11.67 -8.21 11.89
C ASP A 125 -12.96 -8.81 12.19
#